data_96e0d2480598c4ac266df5034c0402e2
#
_entry.id   96e0d2480598c4ac266df5034c0402e2
#
_cell.length_a   1.000
_cell.length_b   1.000
_cell.length_c   1.000
_cell.angle_alpha   90.00
_cell.angle_beta   90.00
_cell.angle_gamma   90.00
#
_symmetry.space_group_name_H-M   'P 1'
#
loop_
_entity.id
_entity.type
_entity.pdbx_description
1 polymer ?
#
loop_
_entity_poly.entity_id
_entity_poly.type
_entity_poly.pdbx_seq_one_letter_code
_entity_poly.pdbx_strand_id
1 'polypeptide(L)'
;MKQIFQLSVFVLLATFVFGQQVPREMVILEIGTGTWCTYCPGAAMGADDLLANGCMVAVVENHNGDPFANQYSNARNSFYGITGFPTAIFDGISKVVGGNHSQSMYPTYLHRYNQRIAIPCDFTMDMQITNSGLDYTAVITVTKVAPNTATGLKLHFFVTQSHISYNWQGQNHVNFVNRLMVPDQNGTAIDFSGGDVVIVTLNFSLDPTCPIEDVEFVAGIQAQNKEFLQGTKQAAIDLRVDFTANDTVIPINQPV
;
A
#
# COMPACT_ATOMS: atom_id res chain seq x y z
N MET A 1 -66.38 8.33 -39.91
CA MET A 1 -65.28 8.82 -39.12
C MET A 1 -64.55 7.60 -38.54
N LYS A 2 -63.30 7.31 -39.04
CA LYS A 2 -62.47 6.20 -38.55
C LYS A 2 -61.45 6.85 -37.59
N GLN A 3 -61.51 6.54 -36.29
CA GLN A 3 -60.51 6.91 -35.32
C GLN A 3 -59.32 5.96 -35.47
N ILE A 4 -58.16 6.52 -35.77
CA ILE A 4 -56.83 5.82 -35.77
C ILE A 4 -56.30 5.93 -34.37
N PHE A 5 -56.23 4.78 -33.68
CA PHE A 5 -55.54 4.70 -32.37
C PHE A 5 -54.03 4.58 -32.64
N GLN A 6 -53.25 5.64 -32.34
CA GLN A 6 -51.79 5.58 -32.34
C GLN A 6 -51.32 4.92 -31.06
N LEU A 7 -50.78 3.72 -31.19
CA LEU A 7 -50.11 3.01 -30.09
C LEU A 7 -48.66 3.51 -29.99
N SER A 8 -48.38 4.37 -29.02
CA SER A 8 -47.01 4.80 -28.74
C SER A 8 -46.30 3.71 -27.97
N VAL A 9 -45.35 3.03 -28.62
CA VAL A 9 -44.44 2.08 -27.96
C VAL A 9 -43.34 2.87 -27.28
N PHE A 10 -43.38 2.93 -25.96
CA PHE A 10 -42.29 3.45 -25.14
C PHE A 10 -41.19 2.38 -25.03
N VAL A 11 -40.12 2.53 -25.80
CA VAL A 11 -38.91 1.70 -25.64
C VAL A 11 -38.12 2.21 -24.42
N LEU A 12 -38.20 1.48 -23.32
CA LEU A 12 -37.35 1.72 -22.14
C LEU A 12 -35.93 1.29 -22.50
N LEU A 13 -35.03 2.22 -22.83
CA LEU A 13 -33.61 1.97 -22.94
C LEU A 13 -33.06 1.83 -21.52
N ALA A 14 -32.87 0.58 -21.08
CA ALA A 14 -32.08 0.32 -19.88
C ALA A 14 -30.61 0.63 -20.19
N THR A 15 -30.13 1.76 -19.74
CA THR A 15 -28.69 2.07 -19.75
C THR A 15 -28.02 1.21 -18.70
N PHE A 16 -27.33 0.14 -19.11
CA PHE A 16 -26.41 -0.58 -18.25
C PHE A 16 -25.23 0.33 -17.99
N VAL A 17 -25.14 0.88 -16.80
CA VAL A 17 -23.92 1.53 -16.31
C VAL A 17 -22.96 0.39 -15.97
N PHE A 18 -22.09 0.04 -16.92
CA PHE A 18 -20.96 -0.82 -16.62
C PHE A 18 -20.01 -0.03 -15.75
N GLY A 19 -19.63 -0.60 -14.60
CA GLY A 19 -18.55 -0.04 -13.79
C GLY A 19 -17.29 0.11 -14.65
N GLN A 20 -16.59 1.23 -14.50
CA GLN A 20 -15.39 1.55 -15.26
C GLN A 20 -14.15 1.39 -14.38
N GLN A 21 -13.13 0.73 -14.92
CA GLN A 21 -11.82 0.66 -14.27
C GLN A 21 -11.26 2.07 -14.01
N VAL A 22 -10.52 2.20 -12.94
CA VAL A 22 -9.82 3.43 -12.55
C VAL A 22 -8.31 3.28 -12.73
N PRO A 23 -7.54 4.37 -12.84
CA PRO A 23 -6.09 4.29 -12.81
C PRO A 23 -5.60 3.59 -11.53
N ARG A 24 -4.48 2.87 -11.63
CA ARG A 24 -3.77 2.36 -10.44
C ARG A 24 -3.18 3.53 -9.69
N GLU A 25 -3.49 3.65 -8.40
CA GLU A 25 -3.01 4.75 -7.57
C GLU A 25 -1.67 4.43 -6.92
N MET A 26 -1.43 3.14 -6.61
CA MET A 26 -0.24 2.71 -5.89
C MET A 26 0.26 1.36 -6.38
N VAL A 27 1.57 1.23 -6.55
CA VAL A 27 2.25 -0.05 -6.73
C VAL A 27 2.82 -0.49 -5.38
N ILE A 28 2.56 -1.72 -4.97
CA ILE A 28 3.17 -2.28 -3.75
C ILE A 28 4.45 -3.01 -4.13
N LEU A 29 5.56 -2.57 -3.57
CA LEU A 29 6.89 -3.16 -3.75
C LEU A 29 7.31 -3.86 -2.46
N GLU A 30 7.28 -5.20 -2.46
CA GLU A 30 7.86 -5.97 -1.38
C GLU A 30 9.28 -6.43 -1.77
N ILE A 31 10.24 -6.27 -0.84
CA ILE A 31 11.63 -6.64 -1.05
C ILE A 31 12.08 -7.62 0.03
N GLY A 32 12.36 -8.86 -0.35
CA GLY A 32 13.12 -9.76 0.52
C GLY A 32 14.57 -9.30 0.58
N THR A 33 15.05 -8.96 1.77
CA THR A 33 16.36 -8.33 2.00
C THR A 33 17.05 -8.82 3.27
N GLY A 34 18.25 -8.34 3.54
CA GLY A 34 18.97 -8.57 4.78
C GLY A 34 20.26 -7.78 4.84
N THR A 35 20.61 -7.26 6.02
CA THR A 35 21.79 -6.38 6.23
C THR A 35 23.12 -7.12 6.06
N TRP A 36 23.12 -8.43 6.12
CA TRP A 36 24.27 -9.30 5.80
C TRP A 36 24.53 -9.46 4.30
N CYS A 37 23.55 -9.14 3.47
CA CYS A 37 23.54 -9.43 2.04
C CYS A 37 24.36 -8.38 1.25
N THR A 38 25.44 -8.82 0.60
CA THR A 38 26.36 -7.93 -0.11
C THR A 38 25.73 -7.17 -1.29
N TYR A 39 24.70 -7.73 -1.94
CA TYR A 39 24.03 -7.12 -3.10
C TYR A 39 22.73 -6.39 -2.76
N CYS A 40 22.29 -6.43 -1.51
CA CYS A 40 21.07 -5.77 -1.06
C CYS A 40 21.14 -4.22 -1.02
N PRO A 41 22.30 -3.56 -0.87
CA PRO A 41 22.38 -2.11 -0.95
C PRO A 41 21.78 -1.52 -2.22
N GLY A 42 22.02 -2.15 -3.37
CA GLY A 42 21.44 -1.67 -4.64
C GLY A 42 19.93 -1.73 -4.68
N ALA A 43 19.32 -2.72 -4.01
CA ALA A 43 17.87 -2.83 -3.88
C ALA A 43 17.29 -1.72 -2.99
N ALA A 44 17.91 -1.47 -1.83
CA ALA A 44 17.52 -0.39 -0.93
C ALA A 44 17.61 0.98 -1.64
N MET A 45 18.76 1.29 -2.26
CA MET A 45 18.91 2.51 -3.07
C MET A 45 17.86 2.60 -4.19
N GLY A 46 17.52 1.48 -4.83
CA GLY A 46 16.51 1.45 -5.91
C GLY A 46 15.10 1.77 -5.39
N ALA A 47 14.75 1.35 -4.18
CA ALA A 47 13.50 1.70 -3.52
C ALA A 47 13.46 3.18 -3.13
N ASP A 48 14.54 3.68 -2.50
CA ASP A 48 14.68 5.10 -2.15
C ASP A 48 14.57 6.00 -3.39
N ASP A 49 15.24 5.64 -4.48
CA ASP A 49 15.23 6.39 -5.73
C ASP A 49 13.86 6.41 -6.41
N LEU A 50 13.05 5.33 -6.34
CA LEU A 50 11.68 5.34 -6.84
C LEU A 50 10.86 6.44 -6.14
N LEU A 51 10.94 6.53 -4.82
CA LEU A 51 10.22 7.55 -4.05
C LEU A 51 10.77 8.95 -4.31
N ALA A 52 12.09 9.11 -4.34
CA ALA A 52 12.75 10.39 -4.62
C ALA A 52 12.38 10.94 -6.01
N ASN A 53 12.08 10.07 -6.97
CA ASN A 53 11.62 10.44 -8.31
C ASN A 53 10.08 10.51 -8.45
N GLY A 54 9.33 10.51 -7.34
CA GLY A 54 7.89 10.74 -7.32
C GLY A 54 7.06 9.56 -7.81
N CYS A 55 7.61 8.34 -7.82
CA CYS A 55 6.82 7.14 -8.13
C CYS A 55 5.80 6.88 -7.04
N MET A 56 4.55 6.59 -7.43
CA MET A 56 3.49 6.19 -6.53
C MET A 56 3.68 4.72 -6.11
N VAL A 57 4.61 4.50 -5.18
CA VAL A 57 5.00 3.18 -4.69
C VAL A 57 4.97 3.13 -3.17
N ALA A 58 4.42 2.04 -2.64
CA ALA A 58 4.52 1.69 -1.22
C ALA A 58 5.56 0.57 -1.08
N VAL A 59 6.61 0.83 -0.33
CA VAL A 59 7.73 -0.12 -0.16
C VAL A 59 7.60 -0.84 1.17
N VAL A 60 7.84 -2.15 1.15
CA VAL A 60 7.86 -3.02 2.34
C VAL A 60 9.09 -3.91 2.26
N GLU A 61 10.08 -3.69 3.12
CA GLU A 61 11.27 -4.52 3.22
C GLU A 61 11.07 -5.67 4.20
N ASN A 62 11.10 -6.89 3.68
CA ASN A 62 10.96 -8.13 4.45
C ASN A 62 12.36 -8.68 4.76
N HIS A 63 12.92 -8.25 5.87
CA HIS A 63 14.23 -8.67 6.35
C HIS A 63 14.30 -10.14 6.70
N ASN A 64 15.45 -10.77 6.51
CA ASN A 64 15.73 -12.17 6.81
C ASN A 64 17.07 -12.33 7.53
N GLY A 65 17.06 -13.05 8.66
CA GLY A 65 18.26 -13.48 9.36
C GLY A 65 19.15 -12.35 9.89
N ASP A 66 18.59 -11.18 10.16
CA ASP A 66 19.25 -9.99 10.70
C ASP A 66 18.41 -9.38 11.84
N PRO A 67 18.87 -8.29 12.49
CA PRO A 67 18.16 -7.68 13.63
C PRO A 67 16.74 -7.14 13.31
N PHE A 68 16.42 -6.95 12.05
CA PHE A 68 15.13 -6.41 11.59
C PHE A 68 14.16 -7.51 11.14
N ALA A 69 14.64 -8.75 11.05
CA ALA A 69 13.81 -9.90 10.71
C ALA A 69 12.80 -10.20 11.83
N ASN A 70 11.56 -10.47 11.45
CA ASN A 70 10.49 -10.83 12.36
C ASN A 70 9.57 -11.90 11.74
N GLN A 71 8.52 -12.29 12.48
CA GLN A 71 7.57 -13.31 12.00
C GLN A 71 6.86 -12.90 10.70
N TYR A 72 6.57 -11.60 10.52
CA TYR A 72 5.86 -11.09 9.35
C TYR A 72 6.75 -11.11 8.11
N SER A 73 7.97 -10.58 8.23
CA SER A 73 8.95 -10.58 7.14
C SER A 73 9.29 -12.00 6.70
N ASN A 74 9.50 -12.92 7.65
CA ASN A 74 9.77 -14.32 7.35
C ASN A 74 8.59 -15.01 6.66
N ALA A 75 7.35 -14.73 7.09
CA ALA A 75 6.15 -15.26 6.47
C ALA A 75 5.96 -14.75 5.03
N ARG A 76 6.20 -13.44 4.78
CA ARG A 76 6.12 -12.87 3.43
C ARG A 76 7.20 -13.43 2.51
N ASN A 77 8.44 -13.56 2.98
CA ASN A 77 9.52 -14.22 2.24
C ASN A 77 9.14 -15.66 1.86
N SER A 78 8.59 -16.42 2.80
CA SER A 78 8.12 -17.80 2.56
C SER A 78 6.93 -17.84 1.61
N PHE A 79 5.96 -16.94 1.74
CA PHE A 79 4.80 -16.83 0.86
C PHE A 79 5.21 -16.63 -0.60
N TYR A 80 6.23 -15.80 -0.86
CA TYR A 80 6.74 -15.60 -2.21
C TYR A 80 7.76 -16.65 -2.66
N GLY A 81 8.17 -17.55 -1.78
CA GLY A 81 9.19 -18.55 -2.07
C GLY A 81 10.55 -17.91 -2.36
N ILE A 82 10.93 -16.89 -1.59
CA ILE A 82 12.21 -16.20 -1.74
C ILE A 82 13.31 -17.09 -1.19
N THR A 83 14.27 -17.42 -2.03
CA THR A 83 15.45 -18.24 -1.68
C THR A 83 16.77 -17.52 -1.96
N GLY A 84 16.72 -16.34 -2.61
CA GLY A 84 17.87 -15.49 -2.92
C GLY A 84 17.56 -14.03 -2.56
N PHE A 85 18.57 -13.33 -2.08
CA PHE A 85 18.47 -11.93 -1.62
C PHE A 85 19.44 -11.04 -2.38
N PRO A 86 19.02 -9.79 -2.76
CA PRO A 86 17.65 -9.31 -2.64
C PRO A 86 16.71 -9.91 -3.67
N THR A 87 15.42 -9.94 -3.36
CA THR A 87 14.37 -10.20 -4.34
C THR A 87 13.28 -9.13 -4.17
N ALA A 88 13.13 -8.28 -5.19
CA ALA A 88 12.09 -7.26 -5.27
C ALA A 88 10.88 -7.79 -6.04
N ILE A 89 9.67 -7.55 -5.53
CA ILE A 89 8.42 -8.06 -6.10
C ILE A 89 7.42 -6.91 -6.19
N PHE A 90 7.12 -6.48 -7.40
CA PHE A 90 6.17 -5.42 -7.70
C PHE A 90 4.76 -6.03 -7.83
N ASP A 91 3.83 -5.51 -7.06
CA ASP A 91 2.44 -5.99 -6.94
C ASP A 91 2.33 -7.52 -6.79
N GLY A 92 3.27 -8.14 -6.07
CA GLY A 92 3.20 -9.56 -5.73
C GLY A 92 3.55 -10.54 -6.85
N ILE A 93 3.73 -10.09 -8.10
CA ILE A 93 3.89 -10.96 -9.28
C ILE A 93 5.09 -10.64 -10.16
N SER A 94 5.55 -9.39 -10.25
CA SER A 94 6.66 -9.00 -11.11
C SER A 94 7.96 -8.99 -10.32
N LYS A 95 8.77 -10.05 -10.48
CA LYS A 95 10.00 -10.28 -9.70
C LYS A 95 11.24 -9.73 -10.37
N VAL A 96 12.16 -9.19 -9.56
CA VAL A 96 13.55 -8.92 -9.88
C VAL A 96 14.41 -9.61 -8.81
N VAL A 97 15.18 -10.60 -9.21
CA VAL A 97 16.07 -11.35 -8.30
C VAL A 97 17.49 -10.85 -8.48
N GLY A 98 18.17 -10.63 -7.35
CA GLY A 98 19.52 -10.07 -7.31
C GLY A 98 19.52 -8.55 -7.23
N GLY A 99 20.67 -7.99 -6.94
CA GLY A 99 20.89 -6.56 -6.73
C GLY A 99 22.28 -6.14 -7.14
N ASN A 100 22.77 -5.08 -6.51
CA ASN A 100 24.11 -4.54 -6.76
C ASN A 100 24.73 -4.08 -5.43
N HIS A 101 26.02 -4.22 -5.28
CA HIS A 101 26.73 -3.79 -4.08
C HIS A 101 26.80 -2.27 -3.92
N SER A 102 26.94 -1.53 -5.03
CA SER A 102 27.25 -0.10 -5.00
C SER A 102 26.44 0.75 -5.98
N GLN A 103 25.64 0.13 -6.84
CA GLN A 103 24.80 0.84 -7.81
C GLN A 103 23.33 0.61 -7.52
N SER A 104 22.55 1.67 -7.60
CA SER A 104 21.11 1.61 -7.45
C SER A 104 20.44 0.71 -8.49
N MET A 105 19.47 -0.08 -8.06
CA MET A 105 18.61 -0.86 -8.94
C MET A 105 17.50 -0.01 -9.58
N TYR A 106 17.49 1.30 -9.38
CA TYR A 106 16.45 2.21 -9.87
C TYR A 106 16.07 2.02 -11.34
N PRO A 107 16.99 1.93 -12.32
CA PRO A 107 16.61 1.77 -13.73
C PRO A 107 15.78 0.50 -13.98
N THR A 108 16.13 -0.60 -13.31
CA THR A 108 15.41 -1.88 -13.40
C THR A 108 14.07 -1.80 -12.69
N TYR A 109 14.05 -1.17 -11.52
CA TYR A 109 12.84 -1.02 -10.70
C TYR A 109 11.83 -0.06 -11.34
N LEU A 110 12.30 1.06 -11.90
CA LEU A 110 11.46 2.00 -12.66
C LEU A 110 10.77 1.32 -13.85
N HIS A 111 11.49 0.43 -14.55
CA HIS A 111 10.90 -0.34 -15.64
C HIS A 111 9.75 -1.22 -15.16
N ARG A 112 9.91 -1.93 -14.02
CA ARG A 112 8.87 -2.77 -13.43
C ARG A 112 7.71 -1.94 -12.88
N TYR A 113 8.02 -0.85 -12.19
CA TYR A 113 7.02 0.10 -11.71
C TYR A 113 6.15 0.63 -12.86
N ASN A 114 6.76 1.11 -13.95
CA ASN A 114 6.02 1.64 -15.10
C ASN A 114 5.09 0.60 -15.75
N GLN A 115 5.51 -0.67 -15.77
CA GLN A 115 4.66 -1.75 -16.25
C GLN A 115 3.44 -1.98 -15.33
N ARG A 116 3.60 -1.80 -14.03
CA ARG A 116 2.53 -2.06 -13.06
C ARG A 116 1.58 -0.88 -12.91
N ILE A 117 2.09 0.33 -12.80
CA ILE A 117 1.25 1.53 -12.62
C ILE A 117 0.33 1.79 -13.83
N ALA A 118 0.71 1.32 -15.02
CA ALA A 118 -0.07 1.46 -16.24
C ALA A 118 -1.30 0.51 -16.30
N ILE A 119 -1.38 -0.49 -15.42
CA ILE A 119 -2.50 -1.45 -15.41
C ILE A 119 -3.66 -0.84 -14.62
N PRO A 120 -4.83 -0.60 -15.25
CA PRO A 120 -5.98 -0.07 -14.54
C PRO A 120 -6.51 -1.05 -13.49
N CYS A 121 -7.24 -0.52 -12.52
CA CYS A 121 -7.77 -1.25 -11.37
C CYS A 121 -9.28 -1.35 -11.38
N ASP A 122 -9.79 -2.47 -10.85
CA ASP A 122 -11.22 -2.67 -10.60
C ASP A 122 -11.66 -2.18 -9.21
N PHE A 123 -10.72 -1.67 -8.42
CA PHE A 123 -10.93 -1.27 -7.04
C PHE A 123 -10.36 0.11 -6.77
N THR A 124 -11.04 0.88 -5.93
CA THR A 124 -10.48 2.03 -5.22
C THR A 124 -10.27 1.68 -3.75
N MET A 125 -9.33 2.37 -3.11
CA MET A 125 -9.04 2.21 -1.68
C MET A 125 -8.95 3.58 -1.02
N ASP A 126 -9.65 3.72 0.12
CA ASP A 126 -9.50 4.85 1.03
C ASP A 126 -9.04 4.32 2.39
N MET A 127 -8.14 5.04 3.04
CA MET A 127 -7.61 4.68 4.35
C MET A 127 -7.70 5.88 5.27
N GLN A 128 -8.42 5.70 6.37
CA GLN A 128 -8.54 6.69 7.43
C GLN A 128 -7.96 6.10 8.71
N ILE A 129 -7.06 6.84 9.34
CA ILE A 129 -6.40 6.39 10.56
C ILE A 129 -6.64 7.42 11.66
N THR A 130 -6.92 6.91 12.84
CA THR A 130 -7.02 7.70 14.07
C THR A 130 -6.16 7.06 15.15
N ASN A 131 -5.73 7.83 16.13
CA ASN A 131 -4.94 7.29 17.24
C ASN A 131 -5.27 7.97 18.59
N SER A 132 -4.96 7.26 19.66
CA SER A 132 -4.91 7.76 21.03
C SER A 132 -3.60 7.27 21.66
N GLY A 133 -2.60 8.14 21.70
CA GLY A 133 -1.24 7.74 22.06
C GLY A 133 -0.67 6.74 21.02
N LEU A 134 -0.28 5.57 21.49
CA LEU A 134 0.27 4.51 20.64
C LEU A 134 -0.79 3.55 20.07
N ASP A 135 -2.06 3.69 20.48
CA ASP A 135 -3.15 2.85 20.00
C ASP A 135 -3.79 3.48 18.76
N TYR A 136 -3.82 2.72 17.68
CA TYR A 136 -4.29 3.14 16.37
C TYR A 136 -5.51 2.35 15.92
N THR A 137 -6.38 3.04 15.21
CA THR A 137 -7.50 2.43 14.46
C THR A 137 -7.37 2.84 12.99
N ALA A 138 -7.21 1.85 12.12
CA ALA A 138 -7.24 2.04 10.67
C ALA A 138 -8.59 1.55 10.12
N VAL A 139 -9.31 2.44 9.41
CA VAL A 139 -10.53 2.12 8.68
C VAL A 139 -10.20 2.15 7.20
N ILE A 140 -10.21 1.00 6.55
CA ILE A 140 -9.92 0.85 5.13
C ILE A 140 -11.22 0.54 4.39
N THR A 141 -11.61 1.42 3.48
CA THR A 141 -12.75 1.23 2.59
C THR A 141 -12.24 0.75 1.23
N VAL A 142 -12.66 -0.44 0.82
CA VAL A 142 -12.38 -0.98 -0.51
C VAL A 142 -13.67 -0.98 -1.31
N THR A 143 -13.66 -0.27 -2.45
CA THR A 143 -14.82 -0.22 -3.35
C THR A 143 -14.50 -0.92 -4.67
N LYS A 144 -15.30 -1.90 -5.05
CA LYS A 144 -15.24 -2.53 -6.36
C LYS A 144 -15.96 -1.64 -7.37
N VAL A 145 -15.24 -1.02 -8.27
CA VAL A 145 -15.76 -0.05 -9.26
C VAL A 145 -15.97 -0.64 -10.64
N ALA A 146 -15.41 -1.82 -10.89
CA ALA A 146 -15.59 -2.57 -12.14
C ALA A 146 -15.73 -4.07 -11.86
N PRO A 147 -16.30 -4.86 -12.82
CA PRO A 147 -16.35 -6.31 -12.68
C PRO A 147 -14.96 -6.92 -12.47
N ASN A 148 -14.82 -7.76 -11.45
CA ASN A 148 -13.57 -8.44 -11.14
C ASN A 148 -13.81 -9.93 -10.91
N THR A 149 -12.92 -10.78 -11.43
CA THR A 149 -13.00 -12.25 -11.32
C THR A 149 -11.93 -12.85 -10.41
N ALA A 150 -11.10 -12.00 -9.78
CA ALA A 150 -10.08 -12.47 -8.85
C ALA A 150 -10.72 -13.13 -7.63
N THR A 151 -10.10 -14.20 -7.17
CA THR A 151 -10.59 -15.02 -6.05
C THR A 151 -9.66 -14.91 -4.86
N GLY A 152 -10.16 -15.27 -3.67
CA GLY A 152 -9.38 -15.32 -2.44
C GLY A 152 -8.81 -13.95 -2.05
N LEU A 153 -9.59 -12.90 -2.25
CA LEU A 153 -9.19 -11.52 -1.97
C LEU A 153 -8.91 -11.33 -0.48
N LYS A 154 -7.80 -10.68 -0.20
CA LYS A 154 -7.39 -10.32 1.16
C LYS A 154 -6.90 -8.89 1.21
N LEU A 155 -7.24 -8.18 2.27
CA LEU A 155 -6.59 -6.94 2.64
C LEU A 155 -5.35 -7.28 3.46
N HIS A 156 -4.18 -6.84 3.02
CA HIS A 156 -2.97 -6.80 3.82
C HIS A 156 -2.73 -5.37 4.29
N PHE A 157 -2.39 -5.25 5.56
CA PHE A 157 -2.02 -3.99 6.19
C PHE A 157 -0.66 -4.14 6.83
N PHE A 158 0.27 -3.26 6.47
CA PHE A 158 1.64 -3.24 6.94
C PHE A 158 1.92 -1.94 7.68
N VAL A 159 2.72 -2.04 8.73
CA VAL A 159 3.36 -0.91 9.39
C VAL A 159 4.84 -0.99 9.06
N THR A 160 5.36 0.00 8.37
CA THR A 160 6.77 0.06 8.00
C THR A 160 7.47 1.18 8.77
N GLN A 161 8.77 1.01 9.03
CA GLN A 161 9.62 2.01 9.66
C GLN A 161 10.82 2.29 8.78
N SER A 162 11.13 3.58 8.60
CA SER A 162 12.30 4.06 7.86
C SER A 162 13.29 4.79 8.79
N HIS A 163 14.39 5.27 8.22
CA HIS A 163 15.44 6.08 8.87
C HIS A 163 16.07 5.41 10.11
N ILE A 164 16.01 4.08 10.20
CA ILE A 164 16.63 3.34 11.30
C ILE A 164 18.14 3.42 11.14
N SER A 165 18.83 4.09 12.07
CA SER A 165 20.28 4.23 12.04
C SER A 165 20.95 2.87 12.23
N TYR A 166 21.61 2.37 11.19
CA TYR A 166 22.30 1.09 11.21
C TYR A 166 23.34 1.01 10.09
N ASN A 167 24.60 0.75 10.46
CA ASN A 167 25.68 0.62 9.47
C ASN A 167 25.73 -0.81 8.90
N TRP A 168 25.56 -0.93 7.58
CA TRP A 168 25.60 -2.22 6.89
C TRP A 168 26.03 -2.06 5.44
N GLN A 169 26.92 -2.91 4.93
CA GLN A 169 27.32 -2.97 3.53
C GLN A 169 27.55 -1.59 2.85
N GLY A 170 28.09 -0.61 3.61
CA GLY A 170 28.28 0.75 3.12
C GLY A 170 27.08 1.69 3.21
N GLN A 171 25.94 1.21 3.69
CA GLN A 171 24.77 2.03 4.05
C GLN A 171 24.84 2.42 5.54
N ASN A 172 24.18 3.52 5.91
CA ASN A 172 24.14 4.03 7.29
C ASN A 172 22.72 4.01 7.92
N HIS A 173 21.72 3.57 7.18
CA HIS A 173 20.35 3.43 7.66
C HIS A 173 19.66 2.26 6.97
N VAL A 174 18.53 1.85 7.54
CA VAL A 174 17.58 0.87 6.95
C VAL A 174 16.23 1.56 6.83
N ASN A 175 15.55 1.36 5.70
CA ASN A 175 14.26 1.96 5.38
C ASN A 175 13.18 0.87 5.17
N PHE A 176 11.92 1.28 5.27
CA PHE A 176 10.73 0.49 4.90
C PHE A 176 10.63 -0.88 5.58
N VAL A 177 11.26 -1.03 6.75
CA VAL A 177 11.26 -2.30 7.51
C VAL A 177 9.83 -2.70 7.88
N ASN A 178 9.38 -3.87 7.45
CA ASN A 178 8.10 -4.45 7.86
C ASN A 178 8.12 -4.77 9.36
N ARG A 179 7.55 -3.88 10.18
CA ARG A 179 7.53 -4.00 11.65
C ARG A 179 6.35 -4.80 12.16
N LEU A 180 5.20 -4.65 11.50
CA LEU A 180 3.94 -5.25 11.94
C LEU A 180 3.03 -5.49 10.73
N MET A 181 2.27 -6.59 10.77
CA MET A 181 1.12 -6.81 9.90
C MET A 181 -0.14 -7.02 10.75
N VAL A 182 -1.26 -6.39 10.35
CA VAL A 182 -2.51 -6.43 11.10
C VAL A 182 -3.62 -7.04 10.26
N PRO A 183 -4.38 -8.01 10.78
CA PRO A 183 -4.26 -8.63 12.11
C PRO A 183 -3.04 -9.54 12.24
N ASP A 184 -2.53 -10.04 11.13
CA ASP A 184 -1.34 -10.88 11.00
C ASP A 184 -0.88 -10.97 9.53
N GLN A 185 0.12 -11.79 9.25
CA GLN A 185 0.68 -12.00 7.89
C GLN A 185 -0.29 -12.64 6.89
N ASN A 186 -1.42 -13.20 7.34
CA ASN A 186 -2.42 -13.81 6.46
C ASN A 186 -3.42 -12.78 5.91
N GLY A 187 -3.47 -11.59 6.51
CA GLY A 187 -4.40 -10.52 6.14
C GLY A 187 -5.85 -10.82 6.49
N THR A 188 -6.74 -9.90 6.14
CA THR A 188 -8.19 -10.00 6.35
C THR A 188 -8.88 -10.39 5.05
N ALA A 189 -9.70 -11.44 5.07
CA ALA A 189 -10.49 -11.84 3.92
C ALA A 189 -11.49 -10.74 3.52
N ILE A 190 -11.62 -10.49 2.20
CA ILE A 190 -12.56 -9.53 1.63
C ILE A 190 -13.61 -10.29 0.82
N ASP A 191 -14.88 -10.01 1.10
CA ASP A 191 -16.02 -10.60 0.41
C ASP A 191 -16.98 -9.50 -0.08
N PHE A 192 -17.19 -9.45 -1.39
CA PHE A 192 -18.11 -8.54 -2.06
C PHE A 192 -19.49 -9.16 -2.35
N SER A 193 -19.84 -10.30 -1.73
CA SER A 193 -21.16 -10.93 -1.90
C SER A 193 -22.31 -10.05 -1.38
N GLY A 194 -22.03 -9.19 -0.41
CA GLY A 194 -22.98 -8.25 0.18
C GLY A 194 -23.08 -6.89 -0.51
N GLY A 195 -22.30 -6.63 -1.56
CA GLY A 195 -22.26 -5.33 -2.25
C GLY A 195 -20.87 -4.96 -2.73
N ASP A 196 -20.76 -3.78 -3.35
CA ASP A 196 -19.50 -3.34 -3.96
C ASP A 196 -18.58 -2.57 -3.00
N VAL A 197 -18.95 -2.40 -1.74
CA VAL A 197 -18.15 -1.71 -0.72
C VAL A 197 -17.90 -2.65 0.45
N VAL A 198 -16.63 -2.79 0.83
CA VAL A 198 -16.20 -3.51 2.03
C VAL A 198 -15.38 -2.56 2.90
N ILE A 199 -15.74 -2.49 4.18
CA ILE A 199 -15.02 -1.68 5.18
C ILE A 199 -14.35 -2.63 6.15
N VAL A 200 -13.04 -2.48 6.34
CA VAL A 200 -12.25 -3.24 7.30
C VAL A 200 -11.71 -2.29 8.36
N THR A 201 -12.00 -2.58 9.63
CA THR A 201 -11.46 -1.83 10.77
C THR A 201 -10.39 -2.67 11.45
N LEU A 202 -9.20 -2.11 11.60
CA LEU A 202 -8.05 -2.74 12.22
C LEU A 202 -7.60 -1.92 13.42
N ASN A 203 -7.42 -2.57 14.59
CA ASN A 203 -6.90 -1.94 15.80
C ASN A 203 -5.53 -2.54 16.11
N PHE A 204 -4.57 -1.69 16.44
CA PHE A 204 -3.21 -2.10 16.76
C PHE A 204 -2.50 -1.04 17.60
N SER A 205 -1.39 -1.42 18.24
CA SER A 205 -0.54 -0.50 18.97
C SER A 205 0.83 -0.46 18.31
N LEU A 206 1.42 0.73 18.20
CA LEU A 206 2.80 0.88 17.77
C LEU A 206 3.77 0.55 18.91
N ASP A 207 4.91 -0.01 18.54
CA ASP A 207 6.03 -0.17 19.46
C ASP A 207 6.53 1.23 19.89
N PRO A 208 6.61 1.53 21.20
CA PRO A 208 7.03 2.84 21.70
C PRO A 208 8.47 3.22 21.31
N THR A 209 9.27 2.26 20.84
CA THR A 209 10.62 2.51 20.33
C THR A 209 10.66 2.94 18.87
N CYS A 210 9.54 2.89 18.15
CA CYS A 210 9.46 3.37 16.77
C CYS A 210 9.08 4.86 16.78
N PRO A 211 9.98 5.78 16.32
CA PRO A 211 9.63 7.18 16.13
C PRO A 211 8.48 7.28 15.11
N ILE A 212 7.41 7.97 15.49
CA ILE A 212 6.19 8.00 14.65
C ILE A 212 6.42 8.70 13.31
N GLU A 213 7.34 9.67 13.26
CA GLU A 213 7.75 10.38 12.07
C GLU A 213 8.41 9.49 11.02
N ASP A 214 8.88 8.30 11.44
CA ASP A 214 9.53 7.31 10.58
C ASP A 214 8.59 6.17 10.18
N VAL A 215 7.31 6.23 10.59
CA VAL A 215 6.33 5.18 10.37
C VAL A 215 5.42 5.51 9.18
N GLU A 216 5.20 4.53 8.31
CA GLU A 216 4.23 4.57 7.22
C GLU A 216 3.28 3.35 7.33
N PHE A 217 2.00 3.60 7.08
CA PHE A 217 0.96 2.59 6.97
C PHE A 217 0.71 2.28 5.50
N VAL A 218 0.75 1.00 5.15
CA VAL A 218 0.52 0.53 3.78
C VAL A 218 -0.63 -0.47 3.80
N ALA A 219 -1.60 -0.29 2.92
CA ALA A 219 -2.69 -1.24 2.73
C ALA A 219 -2.79 -1.67 1.26
N GLY A 220 -3.11 -2.94 1.02
CA GLY A 220 -3.30 -3.45 -0.34
C GLY A 220 -4.24 -4.63 -0.40
N ILE A 221 -5.09 -4.66 -1.44
CA ILE A 221 -5.93 -5.81 -1.76
C ILE A 221 -5.15 -6.80 -2.63
N GLN A 222 -4.94 -8.01 -2.12
CA GLN A 222 -4.17 -9.08 -2.77
C GLN A 222 -5.08 -10.25 -3.13
N ALA A 223 -4.95 -10.75 -4.36
CA ALA A 223 -5.68 -11.91 -4.84
C ALA A 223 -4.92 -13.22 -4.54
N GLN A 224 -5.60 -14.36 -4.71
CA GLN A 224 -5.03 -15.70 -4.49
C GLN A 224 -3.80 -15.99 -5.37
N ASN A 225 -3.74 -15.41 -6.58
CA ASN A 225 -2.58 -15.50 -7.48
C ASN A 225 -1.38 -14.66 -7.01
N LYS A 226 -1.47 -14.04 -5.84
CA LYS A 226 -0.48 -13.15 -5.19
C LYS A 226 -0.45 -11.72 -5.73
N GLU A 227 -1.22 -11.38 -6.74
CA GLU A 227 -1.23 -10.04 -7.31
C GLU A 227 -1.92 -9.05 -6.38
N PHE A 228 -1.25 -7.93 -6.07
CA PHE A 228 -1.91 -6.76 -5.52
C PHE A 228 -2.67 -6.04 -6.63
N LEU A 229 -3.97 -5.87 -6.42
CA LEU A 229 -4.88 -5.29 -7.39
C LEU A 229 -4.98 -3.77 -7.25
N GLN A 230 -4.84 -3.27 -6.03
CA GLN A 230 -4.75 -1.85 -5.68
C GLN A 230 -4.06 -1.72 -4.32
N GLY A 231 -3.47 -0.56 -4.06
CA GLY A 231 -2.87 -0.22 -2.77
C GLY A 231 -3.07 1.24 -2.41
N THR A 232 -2.81 1.55 -1.15
CA THR A 232 -2.76 2.91 -0.61
C THR A 232 -1.74 2.98 0.51
N LYS A 233 -1.26 4.18 0.84
CA LYS A 233 -0.35 4.40 1.96
C LYS A 233 -0.58 5.76 2.62
N GLN A 234 -0.18 5.88 3.87
CA GLN A 234 -0.26 7.11 4.64
C GLN A 234 0.89 7.17 5.65
N ALA A 235 1.62 8.29 5.69
CA ALA A 235 2.61 8.52 6.73
C ALA A 235 1.92 8.80 8.07
N ALA A 236 2.46 8.26 9.16
CA ALA A 236 1.87 8.43 10.48
C ALA A 236 1.93 9.88 10.98
N ILE A 237 2.92 10.65 10.52
CA ILE A 237 3.06 12.07 10.89
C ILE A 237 1.88 12.92 10.45
N ASP A 238 1.19 12.55 9.34
CA ASP A 238 0.02 13.26 8.83
C ASP A 238 -1.18 13.20 9.80
N LEU A 239 -1.13 12.26 10.76
CA LEU A 239 -2.17 12.06 11.77
C LEU A 239 -2.01 12.99 12.98
N ARG A 240 -0.86 13.66 13.10
CA ARG A 240 -0.57 14.64 14.15
C ARG A 240 -1.07 16.05 13.78
N VAL A 241 -2.15 16.20 13.06
CA VAL A 241 -2.81 17.48 12.98
C VAL A 241 -3.38 17.77 14.35
N ASP A 242 -2.61 18.49 15.15
CA ASP A 242 -2.97 18.97 16.45
C ASP A 242 -4.22 19.85 16.31
N PHE A 243 -5.38 19.31 16.66
CA PHE A 243 -6.55 20.13 16.97
C PHE A 243 -6.40 20.87 18.32
N THR A 244 -5.20 21.14 18.75
CA THR A 244 -4.91 22.19 19.73
C THR A 244 -4.76 23.54 19.00
N ALA A 245 -5.63 23.83 18.03
CA ALA A 245 -5.89 25.19 17.68
C ALA A 245 -6.67 25.79 18.86
N ASN A 246 -5.97 26.36 19.80
CA ASN A 246 -6.47 27.52 20.50
C ASN A 246 -6.76 28.56 19.43
N ASP A 247 -7.96 28.53 18.87
CA ASP A 247 -8.53 29.63 18.11
C ASP A 247 -8.67 30.82 19.04
N THR A 248 -7.54 31.50 19.27
CA THR A 248 -7.58 32.88 19.70
C THR A 248 -8.04 33.64 18.46
N VAL A 249 -9.35 33.81 18.34
CA VAL A 249 -9.93 34.74 17.39
C VAL A 249 -9.30 36.10 17.67
N ILE A 250 -8.36 36.52 16.84
CA ILE A 250 -7.82 37.88 16.86
C ILE A 250 -8.94 38.74 16.25
N PRO A 251 -9.59 39.65 17.01
CA PRO A 251 -10.56 40.54 16.43
C PRO A 251 -9.83 41.46 15.45
N ILE A 252 -10.24 41.42 14.19
CA ILE A 252 -9.79 42.39 13.19
C ILE A 252 -10.35 43.73 13.60
N ASN A 253 -9.49 44.65 14.12
CA ASN A 253 -9.83 46.00 14.38
C ASN A 253 -10.23 46.67 13.04
N GLN A 254 -11.49 47.07 12.94
CA GLN A 254 -11.96 47.97 11.89
C GLN A 254 -11.32 49.33 12.10
N PRO A 255 -10.78 49.98 11.05
CA PRO A 255 -10.31 51.34 11.16
C PRO A 255 -11.51 52.30 11.28
N VAL A 256 -11.37 53.30 12.14
CA VAL A 256 -12.26 54.46 12.32
C VAL A 256 -12.13 55.40 11.16
#